data_dc6ba1c698f291f1efe5af86d3d192af
#
_entry.id   dc6ba1c698f291f1efe5af86d3d192af
#
_cell.length_a   1.000
_cell.length_b   1.000
_cell.length_c   1.000
_cell.angle_alpha   90.00
_cell.angle_beta   90.00
_cell.angle_gamma   90.00
#
_symmetry.space_group_name_H-M   'P 1'
#
loop_
_entity.id
_entity.type
_entity.pdbx_description
1 polymer ?
#
loop_
_entity_poly.entity_id
_entity_poly.type
_entity_poly.pdbx_seq_one_letter_code
_entity_poly.pdbx_strand_id
1 'polypeptide(L)'
;MMEVPEEFGGPGLGILPRVVVWEELARTIALPTRGESMIGPAVRAILFSLEGEMREKYLMPVLRGEKRACFAQTEPDAGSDPGSMRTVAVRDG
;
A
#
# COMPACT_ATOMS: atom_id res chain seq x y z
N MET A 1 -7.01 1.67 6.56
CA MET A 1 -6.29 1.29 7.82
C MET A 1 -6.72 -0.04 8.43
N MET A 2 -7.79 -0.69 7.95
CA MET A 2 -8.31 -1.95 8.52
C MET A 2 -7.33 -3.13 8.50
N GLU A 3 -6.41 -3.13 7.53
CA GLU A 3 -5.40 -4.20 7.36
C GLU A 3 -4.06 -3.92 8.07
N VAL A 4 -3.93 -2.75 8.69
CA VAL A 4 -2.69 -2.44 9.41
C VAL A 4 -2.59 -3.34 10.63
N PRO A 5 -1.50 -4.11 10.79
CA PRO A 5 -1.29 -4.96 11.96
C PRO A 5 -1.30 -4.18 13.27
N GLU A 6 -1.67 -4.84 14.36
CA GLU A 6 -1.74 -4.23 15.70
C GLU A 6 -0.40 -3.66 16.14
N GLU A 7 0.70 -4.33 15.82
CA GLU A 7 2.07 -3.88 16.11
C GLU A 7 2.43 -2.52 15.48
N PHE A 8 1.67 -2.08 14.46
CA PHE A 8 1.81 -0.77 13.81
C PHE A 8 0.66 0.20 14.19
N GLY A 9 -0.09 -0.11 15.25
CA GLY A 9 -1.19 0.70 15.72
C GLY A 9 -2.48 0.57 14.91
N GLY A 10 -2.59 -0.44 14.09
CA GLY A 10 -3.80 -0.78 13.36
C GLY A 10 -4.73 -1.69 14.16
N PRO A 11 -5.95 -1.91 13.67
CA PRO A 11 -6.92 -2.79 14.33
C PRO A 11 -6.69 -4.29 14.05
N GLY A 12 -5.76 -4.66 13.18
CA GLY A 12 -5.42 -6.05 12.87
C GLY A 12 -6.56 -6.93 12.36
N LEU A 13 -7.60 -6.36 11.77
CA LEU A 13 -8.85 -7.08 11.44
C LEU A 13 -8.75 -8.03 10.24
N GLY A 14 -7.60 -8.07 9.57
CA GLY A 14 -7.41 -8.88 8.37
C GLY A 14 -8.24 -8.40 7.17
N ILE A 15 -8.47 -9.32 6.22
CA ILE A 15 -9.05 -8.96 4.92
C ILE A 15 -10.58 -8.88 4.92
N LEU A 16 -11.27 -9.61 5.80
CA LEU A 16 -12.72 -9.75 5.75
C LEU A 16 -13.47 -8.40 5.88
N PRO A 17 -13.17 -7.54 6.84
CA PRO A 17 -13.81 -6.22 6.93
C PRO A 17 -13.59 -5.37 5.69
N ARG A 18 -12.45 -5.50 5.05
CA ARG A 18 -12.17 -4.82 3.78
C ARG A 18 -13.10 -5.30 2.67
N VAL A 19 -13.29 -6.61 2.55
CA VAL A 19 -14.20 -7.20 1.54
C VAL A 19 -15.62 -6.68 1.74
N VAL A 20 -16.12 -6.66 2.98
CA VAL A 20 -17.46 -6.16 3.31
C VAL A 20 -17.62 -4.69 2.90
N VAL A 21 -16.66 -3.84 3.25
CA VAL A 21 -16.69 -2.42 2.89
C VAL A 21 -16.62 -2.22 1.37
N TRP A 22 -15.80 -3.01 0.69
CA TRP A 22 -15.69 -2.92 -0.76
C TRP A 22 -16.95 -3.40 -1.48
N GLU A 23 -17.62 -4.42 -0.96
CA GLU A 23 -18.91 -4.86 -1.48
C GLU A 23 -19.96 -3.73 -1.41
N GLU A 24 -20.03 -3.03 -0.29
CA GLU A 24 -20.93 -1.89 -0.16
C GLU A 24 -20.54 -0.70 -1.07
N LEU A 25 -19.24 -0.39 -1.17
CA LEU A 25 -18.77 0.64 -2.07
C LEU A 25 -19.04 0.31 -3.54
N ALA A 26 -18.96 -0.97 -3.93
CA ALA A 26 -19.24 -1.41 -5.29
C ALA A 26 -20.73 -1.29 -5.68
N ARG A 27 -21.63 -1.22 -4.71
CA ARG A 27 -23.07 -0.93 -4.94
C ARG A 27 -23.36 0.53 -5.22
N THR A 28 -22.40 1.39 -4.97
CA THR A 28 -22.52 2.84 -5.23
C THR A 28 -21.91 3.19 -6.58
N ILE A 29 -22.21 4.40 -7.08
CA ILE A 29 -21.58 4.95 -8.30
C ILE A 29 -20.12 5.41 -8.02
N ALA A 30 -19.64 5.28 -6.79
CA ALA A 30 -18.28 5.64 -6.42
C ALA A 30 -17.29 4.64 -7.03
N LEU A 31 -16.28 5.15 -7.73
CA LEU A 31 -15.22 4.31 -8.27
C LEU A 31 -14.45 3.67 -7.10
N PRO A 32 -14.17 2.35 -7.16
CA PRO A 32 -13.47 1.62 -6.09
C PRO A 32 -12.15 2.27 -5.65
N THR A 33 -11.38 2.83 -6.60
CA THR A 33 -10.13 3.54 -6.33
C THR A 33 -10.30 4.80 -5.49
N ARG A 34 -11.44 5.48 -5.59
CA ARG A 34 -11.75 6.63 -4.72
C ARG A 34 -12.17 6.19 -3.32
N GLY A 35 -12.83 5.05 -3.21
CA GLY A 35 -13.19 4.44 -1.93
C GLY A 35 -11.97 4.08 -1.09
N GLU A 36 -10.90 3.58 -1.68
CA GLU A 36 -9.64 3.29 -0.98
C GLU A 36 -9.07 4.54 -0.28
N SER A 37 -9.07 5.68 -0.95
CA SER A 37 -8.55 6.92 -0.38
C SER A 37 -9.43 7.49 0.74
N MET A 38 -10.71 7.13 0.78
CA MET A 38 -11.65 7.55 1.84
C MET A 38 -11.50 6.73 3.12
N ILE A 39 -10.96 5.52 3.03
CA ILE A 39 -10.84 4.59 4.17
C ILE A 39 -9.47 4.72 4.87
N GLY A 40 -8.61 5.58 4.37
CA GLY A 40 -7.27 5.82 4.90
C GLY A 40 -6.16 5.58 3.88
N PRO A 41 -4.91 5.78 4.28
CA PRO A 41 -3.77 5.60 3.38
C PRO A 41 -3.66 4.13 2.94
N ALA A 42 -3.47 3.93 1.63
CA ALA A 42 -3.12 2.62 1.09
C ALA A 42 -1.66 2.29 1.45
N VAL A 43 -1.47 1.42 2.42
CA VAL A 43 -0.15 0.96 2.83
C VAL A 43 0.21 -0.29 2.03
N ARG A 44 1.32 -0.24 1.31
CA ARG A 44 1.81 -1.40 0.55
C ARG A 44 2.49 -2.40 1.48
N ALA A 45 2.21 -3.69 1.28
CA ALA A 45 2.71 -4.78 2.12
C ALA A 45 4.24 -4.74 2.28
N ILE A 46 4.97 -4.36 1.24
CA ILE A 46 6.43 -4.24 1.28
C ILE A 46 6.93 -3.24 2.33
N LEU A 47 6.15 -2.23 2.69
CA LEU A 47 6.56 -1.26 3.70
C LEU A 47 6.59 -1.86 5.11
N PHE A 48 5.79 -2.89 5.37
CA PHE A 48 5.79 -3.57 6.67
C PHE A 48 7.03 -4.43 6.91
N SER A 49 7.77 -4.78 5.85
CA SER A 49 9.06 -5.49 5.99
C SER A 49 10.26 -4.57 6.26
N LEU A 50 10.03 -3.25 6.30
CA LEU A 50 11.09 -2.30 6.61
C LEU A 50 11.40 -2.30 8.11
N GLU A 51 12.68 -2.23 8.44
CA GLU A 51 13.18 -2.22 9.81
C GLU A 51 14.01 -0.97 10.10
N GLY A 52 14.25 -0.69 11.38
CA GLY A 52 15.13 0.37 11.84
C GLY A 52 14.81 1.73 11.25
N GLU A 53 15.83 2.43 10.80
CA GLU A 53 15.72 3.80 10.26
C GLU A 53 14.83 3.88 9.01
N MET A 54 14.86 2.84 8.16
CA MET A 54 14.02 2.79 6.96
C MET A 54 12.53 2.73 7.29
N ARG A 55 12.17 2.03 8.34
CA ARG A 55 10.80 1.97 8.86
C ARG A 55 10.32 3.37 9.28
N GLU A 56 11.11 4.07 10.07
CA GLU A 56 10.79 5.43 10.54
C GLU A 56 10.68 6.44 9.38
N LYS A 57 11.52 6.30 8.38
CA LYS A 57 11.60 7.22 7.24
C LYS A 57 10.47 7.02 6.23
N TYR A 58 10.02 5.77 6.01
CA TYR A 58 9.09 5.45 4.93
C TYR A 58 7.75 4.90 5.42
N LEU A 59 7.71 3.93 6.33
CA LEU A 59 6.45 3.34 6.79
C LEU A 59 5.68 4.30 7.70
N MET A 60 6.32 4.81 8.74
CA MET A 60 5.63 5.60 9.76
C MET A 60 4.95 6.86 9.22
N PRO A 61 5.56 7.64 8.29
CA PRO A 61 4.88 8.78 7.69
C PRO A 61 3.67 8.40 6.81
N VAL A 62 3.70 7.22 6.19
CA VAL A 62 2.55 6.72 5.42
C VAL A 62 1.41 6.33 6.36
N LEU A 63 1.71 5.66 7.48
CA LEU A 63 0.70 5.31 8.49
C LEU A 63 0.04 6.53 9.12
N ARG A 64 0.79 7.62 9.32
CA ARG A 64 0.27 8.90 9.82
C ARG A 64 -0.47 9.72 8.75
N GLY A 65 -0.46 9.28 7.49
CA GLY A 65 -1.06 10.04 6.39
C GLY A 65 -0.25 11.25 5.92
N GLU A 66 0.98 11.42 6.40
CA GLU A 66 1.90 12.50 6.03
C GLU A 66 2.50 12.29 4.63
N LYS A 67 2.64 11.03 4.23
CA LYS A 67 3.14 10.61 2.92
C LYS A 67 2.20 9.61 2.27
N ARG A 68 2.31 9.50 0.95
CA ARG A 68 1.60 8.48 0.16
C ARG A 68 2.61 7.58 -0.52
N ALA A 69 2.30 6.28 -0.58
CA ALA A 69 3.03 5.32 -1.37
C ALA A 69 2.32 5.10 -2.70
N CYS A 70 3.08 4.94 -3.78
CA CYS A 70 2.58 4.50 -5.06
C CYS A 70 3.23 3.18 -5.46
N PHE A 71 2.58 2.48 -6.37
CA PHE A 71 3.11 1.29 -7.00
C PHE A 71 3.43 1.61 -8.46
N ALA A 72 4.69 1.49 -8.84
CA ALA A 72 5.17 1.72 -10.21
C ALA A 72 5.96 0.48 -10.64
N GLN A 73 5.37 -0.35 -11.50
CA GLN A 73 5.96 -1.60 -11.95
C GLN A 73 6.13 -1.61 -13.47
N THR A 74 5.14 -1.17 -14.21
CA THR A 74 5.14 -1.27 -15.67
C THR A 74 6.22 -0.37 -16.29
N GLU A 75 7.03 -0.95 -17.14
CA GLU A 75 8.05 -0.32 -17.96
C GLU A 75 7.69 -0.50 -19.44
N PRO A 76 8.35 0.21 -20.36
CA PRO A 76 8.10 0.05 -21.79
C PRO A 76 8.22 -1.41 -22.30
N ASP A 77 9.14 -2.17 -21.71
CA ASP A 77 9.45 -3.55 -22.09
C ASP A 77 8.91 -4.60 -21.11
N ALA A 78 8.31 -4.21 -19.99
CA ALA A 78 7.82 -5.14 -18.96
C ALA A 78 6.48 -4.68 -18.35
N GLY A 79 5.50 -5.54 -18.35
CA GLY A 79 4.18 -5.30 -17.77
C GLY A 79 3.70 -6.48 -16.95
N SER A 80 2.99 -7.42 -17.57
CA SER A 80 2.44 -8.61 -16.89
C SER A 80 3.50 -9.59 -16.39
N ASP A 81 4.69 -9.54 -16.96
CA ASP A 81 5.85 -10.29 -16.47
C ASP A 81 6.82 -9.38 -15.72
N PRO A 82 6.75 -9.32 -14.37
CA PRO A 82 7.68 -8.51 -13.58
C PRO A 82 9.12 -9.03 -13.60
N GLY A 83 9.32 -10.29 -14.00
CA GLY A 83 10.67 -10.86 -14.16
C GLY A 83 11.47 -10.24 -15.30
N SER A 84 10.80 -9.59 -16.25
CA SER A 84 11.42 -8.91 -17.39
C SER A 84 11.79 -7.44 -17.11
N MET A 85 11.56 -6.94 -15.89
CA MET A 85 11.91 -5.57 -15.50
C MET A 85 13.41 -5.30 -15.65
N ARG A 86 13.74 -4.14 -16.21
CA ARG A 86 15.12 -3.69 -16.39
C ARG A 86 15.55 -2.60 -15.42
N THR A 87 14.59 -1.99 -14.70
CA THR A 87 14.90 -1.03 -13.65
C THR A 87 15.72 -1.70 -12.56
N VAL A 88 16.87 -1.15 -12.27
CA VAL A 88 17.78 -1.64 -11.24
C VAL A 88 18.10 -0.54 -10.24
N ALA A 89 18.27 -0.91 -8.98
CA ALA A 89 18.79 -0.03 -7.96
C ALA A 89 20.30 -0.25 -7.83
N VAL A 90 21.08 0.80 -8.03
CA VAL A 90 22.54 0.77 -7.86
C VAL A 90 22.88 1.56 -6.60
N ARG A 91 23.66 0.95 -5.72
CA ARG A 91 24.14 1.64 -4.51
C ARG A 91 25.19 2.67 -4.89
N ASP A 92 24.93 3.91 -4.51
CA ASP A 92 25.83 5.05 -4.70
C ASP A 92 26.19 5.64 -3.34
N GLY A 93 27.30 5.15 -2.78
CA GLY A 93 27.77 5.53 -1.44
C GLY A 93 27.24 4.70 -0.28
#